data_72e9dcfcea413b65b4802c281db983fc
#
_entry.id   72e9dcfcea413b65b4802c281db983fc
#
_cell.length_a   1.000
_cell.length_b   1.000
_cell.length_c   1.000
_cell.angle_alpha   90.00
_cell.angle_beta   90.00
_cell.angle_gamma   90.00
#
_symmetry.space_group_name_H-M   'P 1'
#
loop_
_entity.id
_entity.type
_entity.pdbx_description
1 polymer ?
#
loop_
_entity_poly.entity_id
_entity_poly.type
_entity_poly.pdbx_seq_one_letter_code
_entity_poly.pdbx_strand_id
1 'polypeptide(L)'
;GSFNLVAKGVLYGRYWGINADVSIDYLHFEVCAYRGIEACIERGWTRFEAGAGGGAHKYGRGFLPRVIYSAHEVYLPGFKPALTKVLHDERRQIEIELNSIEGDIFKV
;
A
#
# COMPACT_ATOMS: atom_id res chain seq x y z
N GLY A 1 -14.70 -7.11 -8.06
CA GLY A 1 -13.59 -8.05 -8.02
C GLY A 1 -12.25 -7.38 -7.81
N SER A 2 -11.26 -8.12 -7.37
CA SER A 2 -9.88 -7.65 -7.30
C SER A 2 -8.97 -8.45 -8.25
N PHE A 3 -7.99 -7.77 -8.82
CA PHE A 3 -6.93 -8.39 -9.60
C PHE A 3 -5.62 -8.26 -8.84
N ASN A 4 -5.01 -9.39 -8.57
CA ASN A 4 -3.79 -9.48 -7.79
C ASN A 4 -2.73 -10.27 -8.56
N LEU A 5 -1.47 -10.04 -8.25
CA LEU A 5 -0.34 -10.79 -8.78
C LEU A 5 0.29 -11.64 -7.67
N VAL A 6 0.85 -12.77 -8.05
CA VAL A 6 1.56 -13.64 -7.11
C VAL A 6 2.98 -13.89 -7.62
N ALA A 7 3.96 -13.67 -6.77
CA ALA A 7 5.35 -13.99 -7.07
C ALA A 7 6.08 -14.40 -5.79
N LYS A 8 6.83 -15.51 -5.86
CA LYS A 8 7.69 -15.99 -4.76
C LYS A 8 6.99 -16.08 -3.40
N GLY A 9 5.74 -16.55 -3.39
CA GLY A 9 4.97 -16.67 -2.16
C GLY A 9 4.48 -15.35 -1.55
N VAL A 10 4.41 -14.31 -2.36
CA VAL A 10 3.87 -12.99 -2.00
C VAL A 10 2.68 -12.69 -2.89
N LEU A 11 1.57 -12.27 -2.28
CA LEU A 11 0.39 -11.74 -2.97
C LEU A 11 0.52 -10.22 -3.08
N TYR A 12 0.39 -9.69 -4.29
CA TYR A 12 0.43 -8.25 -4.57
C TYR A 12 -0.95 -7.78 -5.02
N GLY A 13 -1.62 -6.98 -4.21
CA GLY A 13 -2.85 -6.28 -4.57
C GLY A 13 -2.56 -5.22 -5.63
N ARG A 14 -3.31 -5.24 -6.75
CA ARG A 14 -3.08 -4.31 -7.87
C ARG A 14 -4.30 -3.49 -8.22
N TYR A 15 -5.38 -4.12 -8.60
CA TYR A 15 -6.57 -3.42 -9.07
C TYR A 15 -7.82 -3.97 -8.40
N TRP A 16 -8.77 -3.10 -8.24
CA TRP A 16 -10.09 -3.43 -7.81
C TRP A 16 -11.12 -2.74 -8.72
N GLY A 17 -12.24 -3.38 -8.90
CA GLY A 17 -13.33 -2.83 -9.68
C GLY A 17 -14.67 -3.40 -9.24
N ILE A 18 -15.72 -2.61 -9.42
CA ILE A 18 -17.09 -2.94 -9.11
C ILE A 18 -17.98 -2.52 -10.27
N ASN A 19 -19.06 -3.24 -10.51
CA ASN A 19 -20.11 -2.77 -11.40
C ASN A 19 -20.83 -1.58 -10.76
N ALA A 20 -21.04 -0.52 -11.53
CA ALA A 20 -21.67 0.72 -11.04
C ALA A 20 -23.09 0.52 -10.44
N ASP A 21 -23.80 -0.52 -10.89
CA ASP A 21 -25.14 -0.85 -10.41
C ASP A 21 -25.16 -1.63 -9.08
N VAL A 22 -23.97 -2.00 -8.56
CA VAL A 22 -23.85 -2.77 -7.32
C VAL A 22 -23.48 -1.84 -6.16
N SER A 23 -24.32 -1.81 -5.13
CA SER A 23 -24.07 -1.13 -3.88
C SER A 23 -24.12 -2.14 -2.74
N ILE A 24 -22.94 -2.56 -2.29
CA ILE A 24 -22.77 -3.47 -1.14
C ILE A 24 -21.80 -2.81 -0.17
N ASP A 25 -22.24 -2.58 1.04
CA ASP A 25 -21.43 -1.97 2.09
C ASP A 25 -20.19 -2.82 2.37
N TYR A 26 -19.05 -2.15 2.49
CA TYR A 26 -17.75 -2.76 2.81
C TYR A 26 -17.20 -3.77 1.80
N LEU A 27 -17.85 -3.95 0.64
CA LEU A 27 -17.44 -4.92 -0.38
C LEU A 27 -15.97 -4.78 -0.79
N HIS A 28 -15.46 -3.54 -0.86
CA HIS A 28 -14.06 -3.28 -1.14
C HIS A 28 -13.13 -3.98 -0.13
N PHE A 29 -13.42 -3.90 1.15
CA PHE A 29 -12.60 -4.51 2.19
C PHE A 29 -12.70 -6.03 2.18
N GLU A 30 -13.89 -6.56 1.93
CA GLU A 30 -14.10 -8.01 1.81
C GLU A 30 -13.26 -8.58 0.66
N VAL A 31 -13.37 -7.96 -0.52
CA VAL A 31 -12.74 -8.46 -1.74
C VAL A 31 -11.23 -8.20 -1.76
N CYS A 32 -10.79 -7.00 -1.35
CA CYS A 32 -9.39 -6.59 -1.50
C CYS A 32 -8.52 -6.92 -0.30
N ALA A 33 -9.09 -7.06 0.89
CA ALA A 33 -8.33 -7.38 2.09
C ALA A 33 -8.59 -8.80 2.58
N TYR A 34 -9.81 -9.10 3.02
CA TYR A 34 -10.08 -10.37 3.72
C TYR A 34 -9.94 -11.58 2.80
N ARG A 35 -10.40 -11.54 1.57
CA ARG A 35 -10.20 -12.63 0.60
C ARG A 35 -8.75 -12.81 0.19
N GLY A 36 -7.97 -11.73 0.17
CA GLY A 36 -6.53 -11.80 -0.05
C GLY A 36 -5.79 -12.46 1.11
N ILE A 37 -6.15 -12.13 2.35
CA ILE A 37 -5.60 -12.75 3.56
C ILE A 37 -5.94 -14.25 3.59
N GLU A 38 -7.20 -14.60 3.37
CA GLU A 38 -7.68 -15.99 3.30
C GLU A 38 -6.89 -16.80 2.26
N ALA A 39 -6.73 -16.27 1.05
CA ALA A 39 -5.96 -16.92 -0.01
C ALA A 39 -4.47 -17.11 0.37
N CYS A 40 -3.88 -16.16 1.09
CA CYS A 40 -2.51 -16.30 1.59
C CYS A 40 -2.41 -17.45 2.59
N ILE A 41 -3.34 -17.56 3.52
CA ILE A 41 -3.38 -18.63 4.53
C ILE A 41 -3.56 -19.99 3.86
N GLU A 42 -4.56 -20.14 2.98
CA GLU A 42 -4.87 -21.39 2.30
C GLU A 42 -3.72 -21.91 1.43
N ARG A 43 -2.96 -21.00 0.81
CA ARG A 43 -1.88 -21.34 -0.12
C ARG A 43 -0.49 -21.30 0.50
N GLY A 44 -0.39 -21.00 1.79
CA GLY A 44 0.88 -20.91 2.50
C GLY A 44 1.76 -19.74 2.02
N TRP A 45 1.16 -18.69 1.46
CA TRP A 45 1.91 -17.49 1.11
C TRP A 45 2.23 -16.69 2.38
N THR A 46 3.45 -16.19 2.44
CA THR A 46 4.00 -15.62 3.67
C THR A 46 3.80 -14.11 3.79
N ARG A 47 3.39 -13.45 2.71
CA ARG A 47 3.24 -12.00 2.68
C ARG A 47 2.13 -11.55 1.74
N PHE A 48 1.40 -10.53 2.16
CA PHE A 48 0.43 -9.81 1.35
C PHE A 48 0.80 -8.33 1.28
N GLU A 49 1.13 -7.83 0.09
CA GLU A 49 1.35 -6.42 -0.21
C GLU A 49 0.04 -5.82 -0.70
N ALA A 50 -0.63 -5.05 0.13
CA ALA A 50 -1.97 -4.51 -0.18
C ALA A 50 -1.97 -3.35 -1.20
N GLY A 51 -0.82 -3.03 -1.78
CA GLY A 51 -0.63 -1.95 -2.75
C GLY A 51 -0.34 -0.59 -2.09
N ALA A 52 0.18 0.32 -2.88
CA ALA A 52 0.40 1.70 -2.48
C ALA A 52 -0.94 2.44 -2.33
N GLY A 53 -0.95 3.50 -1.54
CA GLY A 53 -2.13 4.30 -1.28
C GLY A 53 -3.04 3.70 -0.21
N GLY A 54 -3.97 4.52 0.25
CA GLY A 54 -4.81 4.24 1.41
C GLY A 54 -4.07 4.50 2.71
N GLY A 55 -4.77 4.67 3.76
CA GLY A 55 -4.26 5.08 5.06
C GLY A 55 -4.73 4.17 6.19
N ALA A 56 -5.26 4.76 7.23
CA ALA A 56 -5.66 4.13 8.48
C ALA A 56 -6.52 2.87 8.35
N HIS A 57 -7.34 2.75 7.29
CA HIS A 57 -8.15 1.56 7.07
C HIS A 57 -7.34 0.28 6.82
N LYS A 58 -6.11 0.39 6.31
CA LYS A 58 -5.19 -0.75 6.14
C LYS A 58 -4.58 -1.17 7.47
N TYR A 59 -4.17 -0.21 8.28
CA TYR A 59 -3.59 -0.46 9.59
C TYR A 59 -4.57 -1.18 10.51
N GLY A 60 -5.82 -0.75 10.55
CA GLY A 60 -6.89 -1.42 11.30
C GLY A 60 -7.18 -2.86 10.86
N ARG A 61 -6.61 -3.32 9.74
CA ARG A 61 -6.69 -4.68 9.20
C ARG A 61 -5.39 -5.46 9.29
N GLY A 62 -4.41 -4.93 10.03
CA GLY A 62 -3.13 -5.59 10.26
C GLY A 62 -2.08 -5.39 9.18
N PHE A 63 -2.33 -4.55 8.18
CA PHE A 63 -1.29 -4.19 7.23
C PHE A 63 -0.34 -3.16 7.84
N LEU A 64 0.93 -3.49 7.86
CA LEU A 64 1.97 -2.58 8.35
C LEU A 64 2.55 -1.75 7.20
N PRO A 65 2.89 -0.47 7.44
CA PRO A 65 3.53 0.35 6.44
C PRO A 65 4.94 -0.19 6.14
N ARG A 66 5.33 -0.10 4.87
CA ARG A 66 6.66 -0.46 4.42
C ARG A 66 7.19 0.61 3.48
N VAL A 67 8.40 1.06 3.76
CA VAL A 67 9.09 2.01 2.88
C VAL A 67 9.47 1.31 1.58
N ILE A 68 9.14 1.94 0.47
CA ILE A 68 9.60 1.58 -0.86
C ILE A 68 10.46 2.71 -1.40
N TYR A 69 11.42 2.36 -2.24
CA TYR A 69 12.36 3.31 -2.81
C TYR A 69 12.20 3.37 -4.33
N SER A 70 12.35 4.57 -4.88
CA SER A 70 12.45 4.79 -6.31
C SER A 70 13.70 5.60 -6.63
N ALA A 71 14.28 5.40 -7.80
CA ALA A 71 15.41 6.16 -8.31
C ALA A 71 14.95 6.99 -9.50
N HIS A 72 15.36 8.25 -9.55
CA HIS A 72 14.98 9.20 -10.58
C HIS A 72 16.22 9.77 -11.25
N GLU A 73 16.26 9.73 -12.56
CA GLU A 73 17.26 10.42 -13.35
C GLU A 73 16.58 11.53 -14.17
N VAL A 74 17.16 12.73 -14.13
CA VAL A 74 16.60 13.92 -14.77
C VAL A 74 17.55 14.44 -15.83
N TYR A 75 17.07 14.42 -17.07
CA TYR A 75 17.83 14.87 -18.22
C TYR A 75 17.64 16.35 -18.54
N LEU A 76 16.63 17.01 -17.96
CA LEU A 76 16.38 18.44 -18.13
C LEU A 76 17.18 19.25 -17.10
N PRO A 77 18.22 20.02 -17.52
CA PRO A 77 19.17 20.62 -16.58
C PRO A 77 18.56 21.53 -15.52
N GLY A 78 17.53 22.30 -15.86
CA GLY A 78 16.87 23.21 -14.92
C GLY A 78 15.91 22.53 -13.92
N PHE A 79 15.54 21.28 -14.16
CA PHE A 79 14.55 20.57 -13.36
C PHE A 79 15.16 19.82 -12.15
N LYS A 80 16.44 19.45 -12.24
CA LYS A 80 17.12 18.67 -11.21
C LYS A 80 17.09 19.33 -9.81
N PRO A 81 17.36 20.64 -9.63
CA PRO A 81 17.29 21.26 -8.31
C PRO A 81 15.88 21.26 -7.71
N ALA A 82 14.85 21.51 -8.55
CA ALA A 82 13.46 21.50 -8.12
C ALA A 82 13.02 20.10 -7.65
N LEU A 83 13.35 19.07 -8.43
CA LEU A 83 13.05 17.69 -8.07
C LEU A 83 13.78 17.26 -6.80
N THR A 84 15.07 17.62 -6.65
CA THR A 84 15.85 17.31 -5.44
C THR A 84 15.18 17.88 -4.19
N LYS A 85 14.67 19.10 -4.26
CA LYS A 85 13.94 19.72 -3.15
C LYS A 85 12.65 18.94 -2.83
N VAL A 86 11.83 18.63 -3.84
CA VAL A 86 10.57 17.89 -3.67
C VAL A 86 10.83 16.53 -3.03
N LEU A 87 11.82 15.77 -3.53
CA LEU A 87 12.16 14.45 -2.98
C LEU A 87 12.68 14.52 -1.54
N HIS A 88 13.38 15.58 -1.18
CA HIS A 88 13.82 15.80 0.20
C HIS A 88 12.63 16.07 1.12
N ASP A 89 11.70 16.92 0.70
CA ASP A 89 10.51 17.28 1.47
C ASP A 89 9.57 16.06 1.61
N GLU A 90 9.37 15.27 0.54
CA GLU A 90 8.61 14.02 0.56
C GLU A 90 9.21 13.00 1.54
N ARG A 91 10.52 12.80 1.50
CA ARG A 91 11.21 11.88 2.44
C ARG A 91 10.96 12.27 3.89
N ARG A 92 11.10 13.56 4.19
CA ARG A 92 10.83 14.07 5.54
C ARG A 92 9.39 13.86 5.97
N GLN A 93 8.45 14.06 5.06
CA GLN A 93 7.03 13.82 5.32
C GLN A 93 6.74 12.35 5.61
N ILE A 94 7.30 11.44 4.83
CA ILE A 94 7.18 9.99 5.04
C ILE A 94 7.75 9.57 6.40
N GLU A 95 8.90 10.11 6.79
CA GLU A 95 9.51 9.83 8.11
C GLU A 95 8.59 10.26 9.26
N ILE A 96 7.96 11.44 9.15
CA ILE A 96 7.00 11.93 10.14
C ILE A 96 5.77 11.01 10.21
N GLU A 97 5.23 10.62 9.06
CA GLU A 97 4.07 9.72 8.98
C GLU A 97 4.37 8.35 9.59
N LEU A 98 5.51 7.74 9.26
CA LEU A 98 5.91 6.45 9.82
C LEU A 98 6.03 6.50 11.35
N ASN A 99 6.68 7.51 11.88
CA ASN A 99 6.83 7.69 13.32
C ASN A 99 5.47 7.85 14.03
N SER A 100 4.50 8.52 13.39
CA SER A 100 3.16 8.66 13.94
C SER A 100 2.39 7.34 13.96
N ILE A 101 2.54 6.53 12.91
CA ILE A 101 1.87 5.24 12.76
C ILE A 101 2.40 4.21 13.75
N GLU A 102 3.71 4.11 13.94
CA GLU A 102 4.33 3.21 14.93
C GLU A 102 3.81 3.48 16.35
N GLY A 103 3.58 4.74 16.69
CA GLY A 103 2.99 5.12 17.97
C GLY A 103 1.55 4.64 18.20
N ASP A 104 0.77 4.47 17.14
CA ASP A 104 -0.65 4.13 17.21
C ASP A 104 -0.96 2.64 17.00
N ILE A 105 -0.19 1.94 16.17
CA ILE A 105 -0.42 0.52 15.84
C ILE A 105 -0.06 -0.41 17.03
N PHE A 106 0.91 -0.05 17.83
CA PHE A 106 1.38 -0.85 18.97
C PHE A 106 0.79 -0.44 20.33
N LYS A 107 -0.13 0.51 20.35
CA LYS A 107 -0.95 0.81 21.53
C LYS A 107 -2.11 -0.20 21.61
N VAL A 108 -1.81 -1.34 22.13
CA VAL A 108 -2.84 -2.29 22.59
C VAL A 108 -3.12 -2.04 24.06
#